data_1bdc05c6c0492d44940dff87f8d0ad15
#
_entry.id   1bdc05c6c0492d44940dff87f8d0ad15
#
_cell.length_a   1.000
_cell.length_b   1.000
_cell.length_c   1.000
_cell.angle_alpha   90.00
_cell.angle_beta   90.00
_cell.angle_gamma   90.00
#
_symmetry.space_group_name_H-M   'P 1'
#
loop_
_entity.id
_entity.type
_entity.pdbx_description
1 polymer ?
#
loop_
_entity_poly.entity_id
_entity_poly.type
_entity_poly.pdbx_seq_one_letter_code
_entity_poly.pdbx_strand_id
1 'polypeptide(L)'
;MKAFETTLFIPARPERIWALLTDASAYPRWNPTVTRVEGDIRLGEKITVHARISPDRAFPVTVAVLEANQRMVWASSMPLGTFKGERTFTLTPRADGSGVDFKMREEFTGWLSGLITKSIPDLTPEFVAFAEALSNEAQMTEMPGR
;
A
#
# COMPACT_ATOMS: atom_id res chain seq x y z
N MET A 1 -4.85 17.89 -8.54
CA MET A 1 -4.36 16.56 -8.14
C MET A 1 -3.36 16.66 -7.02
N LYS A 2 -3.43 15.77 -6.06
CA LYS A 2 -2.45 15.67 -4.98
C LYS A 2 -1.93 14.24 -4.92
N ALA A 3 -0.62 14.08 -4.70
CA ALA A 3 -0.02 12.75 -4.64
C ALA A 3 1.03 12.68 -3.54
N PHE A 4 1.18 11.48 -2.98
CA PHE A 4 2.24 11.13 -2.03
C PHE A 4 2.91 9.88 -2.53
N GLU A 5 4.21 9.76 -2.34
CA GLU A 5 4.91 8.54 -2.75
C GLU A 5 6.18 8.32 -1.94
N THR A 6 6.61 7.06 -1.92
CA THR A 6 7.90 6.67 -1.37
C THR A 6 8.49 5.54 -2.23
N THR A 7 9.79 5.48 -2.29
CA THR A 7 10.52 4.41 -2.97
C THR A 7 11.60 3.91 -2.02
N LEU A 8 11.74 2.58 -1.93
CA LEU A 8 12.74 1.97 -1.06
C LEU A 8 13.26 0.70 -1.71
N PHE A 9 14.59 0.54 -1.75
CA PHE A 9 15.18 -0.72 -2.14
C PHE A 9 15.04 -1.74 -1.00
N ILE A 10 14.48 -2.92 -1.32
CA ILE A 10 14.28 -4.01 -0.36
C ILE A 10 15.10 -5.21 -0.82
N PRO A 11 16.12 -5.63 -0.04
CA PRO A 11 16.94 -6.79 -0.40
C PRO A 11 16.24 -8.10 -0.04
N ALA A 12 15.16 -8.40 -0.76
CA ALA A 12 14.36 -9.60 -0.61
C ALA A 12 13.77 -9.97 -1.97
N ARG A 13 13.29 -11.21 -2.09
CA ARG A 13 12.68 -11.66 -3.33
C ARG A 13 11.31 -11.02 -3.54
N PRO A 14 10.91 -10.74 -4.79
CA PRO A 14 9.60 -10.15 -5.05
C PRO A 14 8.45 -11.02 -4.53
N GLU A 15 8.56 -12.33 -4.60
CA GLU A 15 7.54 -13.25 -4.09
C GLU A 15 7.30 -13.07 -2.58
N ARG A 16 8.37 -12.84 -1.82
CA ARG A 16 8.25 -12.64 -0.38
C ARG A 16 7.57 -11.32 -0.05
N ILE A 17 7.96 -10.25 -0.75
CA ILE A 17 7.36 -8.94 -0.58
C ILE A 17 5.88 -9.00 -0.97
N TRP A 18 5.59 -9.65 -2.08
CA TRP A 18 4.22 -9.79 -2.58
C TRP A 18 3.33 -10.55 -1.60
N ALA A 19 3.84 -11.62 -1.02
CA ALA A 19 3.10 -12.41 -0.04
C ALA A 19 2.68 -11.55 1.17
N LEU A 20 3.56 -10.65 1.61
CA LEU A 20 3.24 -9.74 2.71
C LEU A 20 2.18 -8.72 2.32
N LEU A 21 2.31 -8.13 1.13
CA LEU A 21 1.40 -7.10 0.65
C LEU A 21 -0.01 -7.63 0.39
N THR A 22 -0.16 -8.91 0.10
CA THR A 22 -1.44 -9.50 -0.26
C THR A 22 -2.09 -10.34 0.85
N ASP A 23 -1.45 -10.43 2.01
CA ASP A 23 -2.02 -11.11 3.18
C ASP A 23 -2.66 -10.10 4.11
N ALA A 24 -3.97 -9.88 3.95
CA ALA A 24 -4.71 -8.90 4.73
C ALA A 24 -4.59 -9.14 6.23
N SER A 25 -4.68 -10.39 6.66
CA SER A 25 -4.69 -10.75 8.08
C SER A 25 -3.36 -10.51 8.77
N ALA A 26 -2.27 -10.44 8.03
CA ALA A 26 -0.93 -10.26 8.60
C ALA A 26 -0.55 -8.79 8.80
N TYR A 27 -1.28 -7.85 8.19
CA TYR A 27 -0.92 -6.43 8.27
C TYR A 27 -0.70 -5.92 9.70
N PRO A 28 -1.58 -6.20 10.68
CA PRO A 28 -1.36 -5.69 12.04
C PRO A 28 -0.06 -6.18 12.68
N ARG A 29 0.42 -7.35 12.25
CA ARG A 29 1.63 -7.95 12.81
C ARG A 29 2.90 -7.23 12.39
N TRP A 30 2.97 -6.76 11.15
CA TRP A 30 4.22 -6.18 10.64
C TRP A 30 4.11 -4.70 10.28
N ASN A 31 2.91 -4.16 10.07
CA ASN A 31 2.73 -2.80 9.54
C ASN A 31 2.15 -1.85 10.59
N PRO A 32 2.95 -0.93 11.16
CA PRO A 32 2.43 -0.02 12.17
C PRO A 32 1.49 1.05 11.63
N THR A 33 1.51 1.31 10.31
CA THR A 33 0.67 2.36 9.72
C THR A 33 -0.74 1.88 9.40
N VAL A 34 -0.91 0.57 9.23
CA VAL A 34 -2.19 -0.05 8.94
C VAL A 34 -2.53 -0.99 10.09
N THR A 35 -3.51 -0.61 10.90
CA THR A 35 -3.84 -1.36 12.11
C THR A 35 -4.68 -2.60 11.82
N ARG A 36 -5.37 -2.61 10.69
CA ARG A 36 -6.24 -3.73 10.31
C ARG A 36 -6.63 -3.62 8.83
N VAL A 37 -6.74 -4.77 8.16
CA VAL A 37 -7.34 -4.87 6.82
C VAL A 37 -8.41 -5.95 6.90
N GLU A 38 -9.65 -5.59 6.61
CA GLU A 38 -10.77 -6.53 6.59
C GLU A 38 -11.06 -6.96 5.16
N GLY A 39 -11.31 -8.25 4.97
CA GLY A 39 -11.58 -8.84 3.67
C GLY A 39 -10.35 -9.53 3.09
N ASP A 40 -10.52 -10.12 1.92
CA ASP A 40 -9.46 -10.82 1.22
C ASP A 40 -8.93 -9.97 0.08
N ILE A 41 -7.61 -9.86 -0.02
CA ILE A 41 -6.98 -9.12 -1.11
C ILE A 41 -6.98 -9.99 -2.36
N ARG A 42 -8.04 -9.83 -3.16
CA ARG A 42 -8.24 -10.51 -4.44
C ARG A 42 -8.74 -9.52 -5.46
N LEU A 43 -8.43 -9.77 -6.72
CA LEU A 43 -8.83 -8.88 -7.81
C LEU A 43 -10.35 -8.66 -7.81
N GLY A 44 -10.75 -7.39 -7.82
CA GLY A 44 -12.15 -6.99 -7.84
C GLY A 44 -12.83 -6.94 -6.49
N GLU A 45 -12.20 -7.45 -5.43
CA GLU A 45 -12.80 -7.48 -4.10
C GLU A 45 -12.66 -6.15 -3.39
N LYS A 46 -13.65 -5.85 -2.56
CA LYS A 46 -13.61 -4.68 -1.69
C LYS A 46 -13.01 -5.09 -0.35
N ILE A 47 -12.05 -4.30 0.12
CA ILE A 47 -11.44 -4.47 1.44
C ILE A 47 -11.63 -3.19 2.23
N THR A 48 -11.52 -3.29 3.55
CA THR A 48 -11.63 -2.12 4.43
C THR A 48 -10.31 -1.94 5.17
N VAL A 49 -9.68 -0.78 4.97
CA VAL A 49 -8.37 -0.46 5.53
C VAL A 49 -8.55 0.47 6.72
N HIS A 50 -7.91 0.13 7.84
CA HIS A 50 -7.88 0.96 9.05
C HIS A 50 -6.46 1.48 9.24
N ALA A 51 -6.30 2.80 9.20
CA ALA A 51 -4.99 3.45 9.31
C ALA A 51 -4.83 4.09 10.69
N ARG A 52 -3.61 4.00 11.26
CA ARG A 52 -3.33 4.59 12.58
C ARG A 52 -3.52 6.11 12.60
N ILE A 53 -3.27 6.77 11.46
CA ILE A 53 -3.37 8.23 11.36
C ILE A 53 -4.81 8.72 11.41
N SER A 54 -5.78 7.84 11.17
CA SER A 54 -7.21 8.14 11.24
C SER A 54 -7.93 7.00 11.94
N PRO A 55 -7.72 6.82 13.27
CA PRO A 55 -8.20 5.62 13.97
C PRO A 55 -9.72 5.51 14.03
N ASP A 56 -10.43 6.61 13.87
CA ASP A 56 -11.91 6.61 13.94
C ASP A 56 -12.57 6.40 12.57
N ARG A 57 -11.76 6.14 11.54
CA ARG A 57 -12.26 5.98 10.17
C ARG A 57 -11.89 4.63 9.59
N ALA A 58 -12.81 4.09 8.79
CA ALA A 58 -12.58 2.91 7.97
C ALA A 58 -12.57 3.34 6.51
N PHE A 59 -11.63 2.85 5.74
CA PHE A 59 -11.46 3.24 4.34
C PHE A 59 -11.76 2.04 3.44
N PRO A 60 -12.96 2.00 2.82
CA PRO A 60 -13.26 0.94 1.86
C PRO A 60 -12.55 1.23 0.52
N VAL A 61 -11.86 0.22 0.01
CA VAL A 61 -11.18 0.32 -1.28
C VAL A 61 -11.43 -0.97 -2.06
N THR A 62 -11.32 -0.87 -3.39
CA THR A 62 -11.41 -2.03 -4.27
C THR A 62 -10.01 -2.40 -4.77
N VAL A 63 -9.70 -3.68 -4.79
CA VAL A 63 -8.46 -4.18 -5.40
C VAL A 63 -8.67 -4.14 -6.91
N ALA A 64 -8.29 -3.03 -7.53
CA ALA A 64 -8.58 -2.75 -8.93
C ALA A 64 -7.58 -3.40 -9.89
N VAL A 65 -6.35 -3.63 -9.44
CA VAL A 65 -5.30 -4.31 -10.20
C VAL A 65 -4.56 -5.24 -9.26
N LEU A 66 -4.27 -6.44 -9.74
CA LEU A 66 -3.52 -7.43 -8.95
C LEU A 66 -2.67 -8.27 -9.91
N GLU A 67 -1.45 -7.82 -10.16
CA GLU A 67 -0.48 -8.48 -11.04
C GLU A 67 0.61 -9.06 -10.18
N ALA A 68 0.61 -10.39 -10.04
CA ALA A 68 1.47 -11.09 -9.09
C ALA A 68 2.94 -10.67 -9.20
N ASN A 69 3.52 -10.32 -8.07
CA ASN A 69 4.92 -9.92 -7.92
C ASN A 69 5.30 -8.63 -8.66
N GLN A 70 4.32 -7.88 -9.17
CA GLN A 70 4.57 -6.70 -9.99
C GLN A 70 3.82 -5.46 -9.51
N ARG A 71 2.49 -5.51 -9.45
CA ARG A 71 1.70 -4.31 -9.20
C ARG A 71 0.35 -4.62 -8.60
N MET A 72 -0.06 -3.77 -7.64
CA MET A 72 -1.38 -3.81 -7.03
C MET A 72 -1.92 -2.39 -6.91
N VAL A 73 -3.20 -2.20 -7.18
CA VAL A 73 -3.86 -0.91 -7.00
C VAL A 73 -5.06 -1.07 -6.09
N TRP A 74 -5.12 -0.24 -5.05
CA TRP A 74 -6.29 -0.07 -4.19
C TRP A 74 -6.96 1.24 -4.58
N ALA A 75 -8.20 1.16 -5.06
CA ALA A 75 -8.92 2.33 -5.57
C ALA A 75 -10.16 2.60 -4.73
N SER A 76 -10.41 3.88 -4.48
CA SER A 76 -11.65 4.34 -3.85
C SER A 76 -12.20 5.51 -4.65
N SER A 77 -13.53 5.66 -4.65
CA SER A 77 -14.16 6.77 -5.34
C SER A 77 -15.45 7.18 -4.64
N MET A 78 -15.73 8.47 -4.70
CA MET A 78 -16.99 9.04 -4.26
C MET A 78 -17.88 9.28 -5.48
N PRO A 79 -19.21 9.37 -5.27
CA PRO A 79 -20.15 9.50 -6.40
C PRO A 79 -19.85 10.68 -7.31
N LEU A 80 -20.23 10.54 -8.59
CA LEU A 80 -20.19 11.58 -9.62
C LEU A 80 -18.78 12.14 -9.88
N GLY A 81 -17.74 11.36 -9.62
CA GLY A 81 -16.36 11.77 -9.87
C GLY A 81 -15.89 12.91 -8.98
N THR A 82 -16.57 13.15 -7.85
CA THR A 82 -16.22 14.25 -6.92
C THR A 82 -14.83 14.06 -6.33
N PHE A 83 -14.47 12.82 -6.00
CA PHE A 83 -13.19 12.51 -5.37
C PHE A 83 -12.82 11.05 -5.67
N LYS A 84 -11.56 10.83 -5.99
CA LYS A 84 -11.03 9.50 -6.26
C LYS A 84 -9.63 9.39 -5.65
N GLY A 85 -9.37 8.25 -5.00
CA GLY A 85 -8.06 7.93 -4.48
C GLY A 85 -7.57 6.62 -5.07
N GLU A 86 -6.30 6.56 -5.48
CA GLU A 86 -5.68 5.34 -5.97
C GLU A 86 -4.31 5.16 -5.34
N ARG A 87 -4.14 4.05 -4.62
CA ARG A 87 -2.84 3.66 -4.07
C ARG A 87 -2.26 2.55 -4.91
N THR A 88 -1.10 2.81 -5.50
CA THR A 88 -0.39 1.86 -6.36
C THR A 88 0.86 1.36 -5.66
N PHE A 89 0.99 0.02 -5.60
CA PHE A 89 2.19 -0.65 -5.09
C PHE A 89 2.89 -1.28 -6.29
N THR A 90 4.16 -0.95 -6.47
CA THR A 90 4.95 -1.44 -7.61
C THR A 90 6.22 -2.13 -7.11
N LEU A 91 6.46 -3.33 -7.61
CA LEU A 91 7.68 -4.09 -7.35
C LEU A 91 8.49 -4.15 -8.64
N THR A 92 9.70 -3.61 -8.62
CA THR A 92 10.61 -3.66 -9.77
C THR A 92 11.85 -4.44 -9.36
N PRO A 93 11.93 -5.75 -9.71
CA PRO A 93 13.12 -6.54 -9.40
C PRO A 93 14.34 -5.99 -10.10
N ARG A 94 15.48 -5.95 -9.41
CA ARG A 94 16.73 -5.56 -10.02
C ARG A 94 17.29 -6.70 -10.86
N ALA A 95 17.91 -6.32 -11.99
CA ALA A 95 18.44 -7.28 -12.95
C ALA A 95 19.50 -8.22 -12.35
N ASP A 96 20.24 -7.74 -11.35
CA ASP A 96 21.30 -8.52 -10.69
C ASP A 96 20.77 -9.47 -9.60
N GLY A 97 19.46 -9.49 -9.36
CA GLY A 97 18.86 -10.35 -8.36
C GLY A 97 19.06 -9.90 -6.91
N SER A 98 19.60 -8.70 -6.69
CA SER A 98 19.91 -8.22 -5.34
C SER A 98 18.69 -7.88 -4.50
N GLY A 99 17.55 -7.65 -5.14
CA GLY A 99 16.31 -7.29 -4.45
C GLY A 99 15.36 -6.57 -5.37
N VAL A 100 14.50 -5.77 -4.77
CA VAL A 100 13.38 -5.13 -5.44
C VAL A 100 13.36 -3.64 -5.09
N ASP A 101 13.15 -2.80 -6.09
CA ASP A 101 12.79 -1.41 -5.83
C ASP A 101 11.28 -1.35 -5.62
N PHE A 102 10.88 -1.09 -4.37
CA PHE A 102 9.48 -0.97 -3.98
C PHE A 102 9.05 0.48 -4.08
N LYS A 103 7.90 0.72 -4.73
CA LYS A 103 7.31 2.05 -4.79
C LYS A 103 5.85 1.98 -4.36
N MET A 104 5.46 2.93 -3.52
CA MET A 104 4.06 3.11 -3.13
C MET A 104 3.70 4.56 -3.41
N ARG A 105 2.62 4.77 -4.18
CA ARG A 105 2.16 6.09 -4.55
C ARG A 105 0.65 6.15 -4.41
N GLU A 106 0.16 7.26 -3.86
CA GLU A 106 -1.28 7.51 -3.78
C GLU A 106 -1.61 8.82 -4.45
N GLU A 107 -2.59 8.80 -5.36
CA GLU A 107 -3.06 9.98 -6.09
C GLU A 107 -4.51 10.26 -5.71
N PHE A 108 -4.79 11.54 -5.46
CA PHE A 108 -6.14 12.03 -5.20
C PHE A 108 -6.56 12.92 -6.36
N THR A 109 -7.67 12.56 -7.02
CA THR A 109 -8.21 13.27 -8.19
C THR A 109 -9.71 13.49 -8.02
N GLY A 110 -10.35 14.10 -9.03
CA GLY A 110 -11.75 14.45 -8.99
C GLY A 110 -11.94 15.95 -8.84
N TRP A 111 -13.13 16.46 -9.23
CA TRP A 111 -13.35 17.90 -9.28
C TRP A 111 -13.44 18.56 -7.89
N LEU A 112 -13.67 17.78 -6.81
CA LEU A 112 -13.60 18.27 -5.44
C LEU A 112 -12.29 17.94 -4.75
N SER A 113 -11.31 17.34 -5.46
CA SER A 113 -10.07 16.87 -4.82
C SER A 113 -9.30 18.01 -4.16
N GLY A 114 -9.23 19.17 -4.79
CA GLY A 114 -8.51 20.32 -4.22
C GLY A 114 -9.08 20.79 -2.89
N LEU A 115 -10.39 20.69 -2.71
CA LEU A 115 -11.05 21.07 -1.47
C LEU A 115 -10.87 20.00 -0.39
N ILE A 116 -11.08 18.74 -0.75
CA ILE A 116 -11.02 17.61 0.18
C ILE A 116 -9.60 17.37 0.68
N THR A 117 -8.60 17.45 -0.21
CA THR A 117 -7.21 17.17 0.14
C THR A 117 -6.59 18.22 1.05
N LYS A 118 -7.21 19.39 1.19
CA LYS A 118 -6.74 20.41 2.16
C LYS A 118 -6.80 19.89 3.60
N SER A 119 -7.70 18.95 3.88
CA SER A 119 -7.84 18.38 5.22
C SER A 119 -6.95 17.15 5.43
N ILE A 120 -6.29 16.66 4.39
CA ILE A 120 -5.42 15.49 4.48
C ILE A 120 -4.03 15.96 4.92
N PRO A 121 -3.50 15.42 6.03
CA PRO A 121 -2.14 15.74 6.46
C PRO A 121 -1.11 15.20 5.47
N ASP A 122 0.15 15.61 5.61
CA ASP A 122 1.23 15.06 4.81
C ASP A 122 1.38 13.57 5.16
N LEU A 123 1.11 12.70 4.19
CA LEU A 123 1.18 11.26 4.38
C LEU A 123 2.56 10.67 4.13
N THR A 124 3.53 11.49 3.74
CA THR A 124 4.89 11.01 3.44
C THR A 124 5.51 10.23 4.60
N PRO A 125 5.44 10.69 5.87
CA PRO A 125 5.98 9.90 6.97
C PRO A 125 5.33 8.53 7.12
N GLU A 126 4.00 8.44 6.88
CA GLU A 126 3.29 7.17 6.93
C GLU A 126 3.74 6.23 5.81
N PHE A 127 3.99 6.77 4.62
CA PHE A 127 4.46 5.99 3.48
C PHE A 127 5.86 5.46 3.72
N VAL A 128 6.75 6.28 4.26
CA VAL A 128 8.10 5.85 4.61
C VAL A 128 8.05 4.75 5.66
N ALA A 129 7.22 4.91 6.70
CA ALA A 129 7.09 3.89 7.76
C ALA A 129 6.53 2.57 7.22
N PHE A 130 5.58 2.64 6.29
CA PHE A 130 5.03 1.46 5.62
C PHE A 130 6.14 0.70 4.88
N ALA A 131 6.89 1.42 4.04
CA ALA A 131 7.96 0.81 3.24
C ALA A 131 9.05 0.21 4.11
N GLU A 132 9.45 0.90 5.17
CA GLU A 132 10.49 0.41 6.09
C GLU A 132 10.02 -0.84 6.84
N ALA A 133 8.76 -0.86 7.28
CA ALA A 133 8.20 -2.02 7.97
C ALA A 133 8.12 -3.23 7.02
N LEU A 134 7.73 -2.99 5.77
CA LEU A 134 7.69 -4.04 4.75
C LEU A 134 9.09 -4.62 4.51
N SER A 135 10.08 -3.74 4.38
CA SER A 135 11.48 -4.14 4.18
C SER A 135 12.00 -4.98 5.34
N ASN A 136 11.76 -4.51 6.58
CA ASN A 136 12.22 -5.22 7.76
C ASN A 136 11.59 -6.61 7.86
N GLU A 137 10.28 -6.71 7.63
CA GLU A 137 9.60 -7.99 7.71
C GLU A 137 10.05 -8.94 6.60
N ALA A 138 10.19 -8.45 5.38
CA ALA A 138 10.63 -9.27 4.25
C ALA A 138 12.02 -9.84 4.47
N GLN A 139 12.92 -9.05 5.02
CA GLN A 139 14.30 -9.49 5.30
C GLN A 139 14.36 -10.49 6.43
N MET A 140 13.58 -10.31 7.48
CA MET A 140 13.56 -11.24 8.62
C MET A 140 13.15 -12.65 8.21
N THR A 141 12.16 -12.77 7.33
CA THR A 141 11.61 -14.06 6.91
C THR A 141 12.41 -14.72 5.80
N GLU A 142 13.35 -13.99 5.19
CA GLU A 142 14.29 -14.53 4.22
C GLU A 142 15.53 -15.14 4.88
N MET A 143 15.69 -14.96 6.20
CA MET A 143 16.88 -15.44 6.89
C MET A 143 16.94 -16.96 6.93
N PRO A 144 18.14 -17.56 6.75
CA PRO A 144 18.31 -19.01 6.84
C PRO A 144 17.80 -19.57 8.17
N GLY A 145 17.19 -20.76 8.14
CA GLY A 145 16.67 -21.41 9.33
C GLY A 145 15.27 -21.00 9.74
N ARG A 146 14.63 -20.21 8.94
CA ARG A 146 13.28 -19.69 9.20
C ARG A 146 12.21 -20.43 8.42
#